data_adec2353ab6994d9c37d29474497ad94
#
_entry.id   adec2353ab6994d9c37d29474497ad94
#
_cell.length_a   1.000
_cell.length_b   1.000
_cell.length_c   1.000
_cell.angle_alpha   90.00
_cell.angle_beta   90.00
_cell.angle_gamma   90.00
#
_symmetry.space_group_name_H-M   'P 1'
#
loop_
_entity.id
_entity.type
_entity.pdbx_description
1 polymer ?
#
loop_
_entity_poly.entity_id
_entity_poly.type
_entity_poly.pdbx_seq_one_letter_code
_entity_poly.pdbx_strand_id
1 'polypeptide(L)'
;MSLTDDPGAESQTPEAEAATKQLVFNAAERLFALHGFQNVSVRDITAEAGVNLASVNYHFGSKDALLFEIFRRRTQELNRERARMLHEANDRNGGKPPVREILTALFAPPLRWLDPSNDKRISLQFLIRARSEGTAEIRDVLSTDVSHLKRFADALLAASPGLPPEDVYWRLHFVLGMIHQNRFMELDRLHVLSEGLTKEDDVDSLLRRMVDFAAAGFEA
;
A
#
# COMPACT_ATOMS: atom_id res chain seq x y z
N MET A 1 -45.76 -41.04 14.86
CA MET A 1 -44.84 -40.75 13.73
C MET A 1 -44.48 -39.29 13.89
N SER A 2 -43.42 -39.08 14.69
CA SER A 2 -42.93 -37.73 15.08
C SER A 2 -41.93 -37.24 14.02
N LEU A 3 -42.26 -36.14 13.40
CA LEU A 3 -41.32 -35.39 12.59
C LEU A 3 -40.42 -34.57 13.55
N THR A 4 -39.15 -34.90 13.59
CA THR A 4 -38.12 -34.09 14.25
C THR A 4 -37.83 -32.92 13.37
N ASP A 5 -38.24 -31.72 13.81
CA ASP A 5 -37.72 -30.46 13.31
C ASP A 5 -36.22 -30.41 13.55
N ASP A 6 -35.46 -30.18 12.50
CA ASP A 6 -34.04 -29.88 12.53
C ASP A 6 -33.84 -28.36 12.72
N PRO A 7 -33.33 -27.90 13.90
CA PRO A 7 -33.11 -26.48 14.12
C PRO A 7 -31.66 -26.11 13.79
N GLY A 8 -31.31 -25.95 12.52
CA GLY A 8 -29.91 -25.78 12.14
C GLY A 8 -29.61 -24.93 10.91
N ALA A 9 -30.43 -23.94 10.60
CA ALA A 9 -30.05 -22.93 9.61
C ALA A 9 -30.50 -21.55 10.11
N GLU A 10 -29.78 -21.01 11.09
CA GLU A 10 -29.85 -19.58 11.38
C GLU A 10 -29.34 -18.84 10.12
N SER A 11 -30.24 -18.29 9.35
CA SER A 11 -29.92 -17.38 8.24
C SER A 11 -29.21 -16.17 8.85
N GLN A 12 -27.89 -16.09 8.70
CA GLN A 12 -27.11 -14.94 9.14
C GLN A 12 -27.70 -13.69 8.47
N THR A 13 -27.91 -12.64 9.27
CA THR A 13 -28.37 -11.36 8.70
C THR A 13 -27.28 -10.79 7.78
N PRO A 14 -27.61 -10.02 6.74
CA PRO A 14 -26.63 -9.38 5.87
C PRO A 14 -25.54 -8.59 6.61
N GLU A 15 -25.88 -8.01 7.76
CA GLU A 15 -24.95 -7.31 8.63
C GLU A 15 -23.94 -8.26 9.30
N ALA A 16 -24.38 -9.42 9.77
CA ALA A 16 -23.52 -10.44 10.37
C ALA A 16 -22.55 -11.04 9.32
N GLU A 17 -23.03 -11.24 8.09
CA GLU A 17 -22.18 -11.68 6.97
C GLU A 17 -21.11 -10.65 6.63
N ALA A 18 -21.46 -9.36 6.54
CA ALA A 18 -20.52 -8.28 6.28
C ALA A 18 -19.48 -8.15 7.40
N ALA A 19 -19.91 -8.30 8.67
CA ALA A 19 -19.02 -8.29 9.82
C ALA A 19 -18.03 -9.46 9.77
N THR A 20 -18.50 -10.69 9.49
CA THR A 20 -17.67 -11.90 9.36
C THR A 20 -16.64 -11.73 8.23
N LYS A 21 -17.07 -11.22 7.07
CA LYS A 21 -16.18 -10.93 5.93
C LYS A 21 -15.07 -9.95 6.32
N GLN A 22 -15.39 -8.91 7.09
CA GLN A 22 -14.42 -7.92 7.54
C GLN A 22 -13.44 -8.50 8.58
N LEU A 23 -13.90 -9.35 9.50
CA LEU A 23 -13.04 -10.06 10.46
C LEU A 23 -12.02 -10.93 9.75
N VAL A 24 -12.45 -11.74 8.77
CA VAL A 24 -11.54 -12.57 7.94
C VAL A 24 -10.54 -11.71 7.18
N PHE A 25 -10.99 -10.61 6.57
CA PHE A 25 -10.13 -9.68 5.84
C PHE A 25 -9.03 -9.11 6.74
N ASN A 26 -9.39 -8.59 7.91
CA ASN A 26 -8.45 -7.97 8.85
C ASN A 26 -7.45 -8.98 9.42
N ALA A 27 -7.91 -10.17 9.80
CA ALA A 27 -7.06 -11.24 10.30
C ALA A 27 -6.06 -11.69 9.23
N ALA A 28 -6.51 -11.90 8.00
CA ALA A 28 -5.66 -12.29 6.88
C ALA A 28 -4.61 -11.22 6.55
N GLU A 29 -5.01 -9.96 6.45
CA GLU A 29 -4.09 -8.85 6.20
C GLU A 29 -2.97 -8.80 7.24
N ARG A 30 -3.33 -8.89 8.53
CA ARG A 30 -2.37 -8.88 9.62
C ARG A 30 -1.41 -10.07 9.57
N LEU A 31 -1.94 -11.27 9.43
CA LEU A 31 -1.12 -12.48 9.38
C LEU A 31 -0.18 -12.49 8.17
N PHE A 32 -0.69 -12.13 7.00
CA PHE A 32 0.12 -12.02 5.79
C PHE A 32 1.22 -10.97 5.91
N ALA A 33 0.92 -9.81 6.49
CA ALA A 33 1.90 -8.75 6.72
C ALA A 33 3.02 -9.19 7.67
N LEU A 34 2.71 -9.96 8.71
CA LEU A 34 3.67 -10.35 9.75
C LEU A 34 4.46 -11.62 9.39
N HIS A 35 3.79 -12.63 8.82
CA HIS A 35 4.36 -13.98 8.65
C HIS A 35 4.67 -14.34 7.19
N GLY A 36 4.20 -13.55 6.22
CA GLY A 36 4.35 -13.84 4.79
C GLY A 36 3.24 -14.74 4.24
N PHE A 37 3.08 -14.70 2.92
CA PHE A 37 1.91 -15.31 2.27
C PHE A 37 1.94 -16.84 2.27
N GLN A 38 3.13 -17.43 2.18
CA GLN A 38 3.29 -18.89 2.13
C GLN A 38 3.13 -19.55 3.51
N ASN A 39 3.45 -18.82 4.58
CA ASN A 39 3.46 -19.35 5.94
C ASN A 39 2.12 -19.29 6.66
N VAL A 40 1.11 -18.67 6.04
CA VAL A 40 -0.23 -18.47 6.62
C VAL A 40 -1.23 -19.41 5.95
N SER A 41 -1.89 -20.25 6.74
CA SER A 41 -2.94 -21.15 6.27
C SER A 41 -4.35 -20.53 6.47
N VAL A 42 -5.36 -21.10 5.79
CA VAL A 42 -6.77 -20.73 6.02
C VAL A 42 -7.18 -20.97 7.48
N ARG A 43 -6.62 -22.01 8.12
CA ARG A 43 -6.91 -22.31 9.54
C ARG A 43 -6.38 -21.22 10.46
N ASP A 44 -5.18 -20.67 10.20
CA ASP A 44 -4.63 -19.58 10.99
C ASP A 44 -5.50 -18.33 10.87
N ILE A 45 -5.96 -18.01 9.64
CA ILE A 45 -6.81 -16.86 9.38
C ILE A 45 -8.15 -17.00 10.12
N THR A 46 -8.79 -18.17 10.05
CA THR A 46 -10.09 -18.39 10.70
C THR A 46 -9.99 -18.45 12.22
N ALA A 47 -8.90 -19.00 12.75
CA ALA A 47 -8.62 -18.99 14.18
C ALA A 47 -8.40 -17.56 14.71
N GLU A 48 -7.61 -16.75 14.02
CA GLU A 48 -7.37 -15.33 14.36
C GLU A 48 -8.66 -14.50 14.26
N ALA A 49 -9.50 -14.77 13.26
CA ALA A 49 -10.76 -14.09 13.04
C ALA A 49 -11.89 -14.56 14.00
N GLY A 50 -11.72 -15.67 14.69
CA GLY A 50 -12.76 -16.28 15.54
C GLY A 50 -13.97 -16.79 14.74
N VAL A 51 -13.78 -17.29 13.51
CA VAL A 51 -14.86 -17.72 12.62
C VAL A 51 -14.69 -19.17 12.18
N ASN A 52 -15.73 -19.73 11.56
CA ASN A 52 -15.70 -21.10 11.02
C ASN A 52 -14.73 -21.18 9.83
N LEU A 53 -14.08 -22.35 9.68
CA LEU A 53 -13.15 -22.63 8.57
C LEU A 53 -13.78 -22.42 7.19
N ALA A 54 -15.06 -22.69 7.02
CA ALA A 54 -15.78 -22.48 5.76
C ALA A 54 -15.90 -21.00 5.37
N SER A 55 -15.78 -20.07 6.33
CA SER A 55 -16.01 -18.63 6.09
C SER A 55 -15.08 -18.03 5.03
N VAL A 56 -13.81 -18.46 4.97
CA VAL A 56 -12.87 -17.96 3.94
C VAL A 56 -13.34 -18.36 2.55
N ASN A 57 -13.69 -19.65 2.37
CA ASN A 57 -14.16 -20.14 1.07
C ASN A 57 -15.51 -19.53 0.68
N TYR A 58 -16.40 -19.35 1.66
CA TYR A 58 -17.71 -18.76 1.43
C TYR A 58 -17.61 -17.29 0.98
N HIS A 59 -16.82 -16.46 1.67
CA HIS A 59 -16.75 -15.02 1.40
C HIS A 59 -15.76 -14.62 0.30
N PHE A 60 -14.71 -15.42 0.08
CA PHE A 60 -13.60 -15.06 -0.81
C PHE A 60 -13.24 -16.12 -1.85
N GLY A 61 -13.78 -17.33 -1.72
CA GLY A 61 -13.51 -18.45 -2.63
C GLY A 61 -12.21 -19.20 -2.34
N SER A 62 -11.09 -18.48 -2.13
CA SER A 62 -9.80 -19.09 -1.84
C SER A 62 -8.89 -18.14 -1.04
N LYS A 63 -7.79 -18.69 -0.49
CA LYS A 63 -6.75 -17.87 0.15
C LYS A 63 -6.12 -16.88 -0.83
N ASP A 64 -5.88 -17.28 -2.07
CA ASP A 64 -5.28 -16.41 -3.09
C ASP A 64 -6.24 -15.30 -3.53
N ALA A 65 -7.54 -15.60 -3.65
CA ALA A 65 -8.54 -14.58 -3.93
C ALA A 65 -8.70 -13.58 -2.77
N LEU A 66 -8.63 -14.03 -1.52
CA LEU A 66 -8.60 -13.16 -0.34
C LEU A 66 -7.34 -12.28 -0.35
N LEU A 67 -6.17 -12.85 -0.63
CA LEU A 67 -4.91 -12.12 -0.75
C LEU A 67 -5.00 -11.02 -1.82
N PHE A 68 -5.55 -11.35 -2.98
CA PHE A 68 -5.73 -10.41 -4.09
C PHE A 68 -6.73 -9.29 -3.73
N GLU A 69 -7.84 -9.63 -3.06
CA GLU A 69 -8.82 -8.62 -2.62
C GLU A 69 -8.21 -7.63 -1.60
N ILE A 70 -7.36 -8.11 -0.67
CA ILE A 70 -6.64 -7.23 0.26
C ILE A 70 -5.69 -6.32 -0.53
N PHE A 71 -4.90 -6.89 -1.44
CA PHE A 71 -3.98 -6.14 -2.29
C PHE A 71 -4.71 -5.04 -3.08
N ARG A 72 -5.81 -5.39 -3.74
CA ARG A 72 -6.60 -4.46 -4.54
C ARG A 72 -7.15 -3.30 -3.69
N ARG A 73 -7.76 -3.60 -2.53
CA ARG A 73 -8.33 -2.57 -1.65
C ARG A 73 -7.25 -1.63 -1.12
N ARG A 74 -6.13 -2.16 -0.63
CA ARG A 74 -5.06 -1.34 -0.03
C ARG A 74 -4.32 -0.52 -1.05
N THR A 75 -4.06 -1.07 -2.24
CA THR A 75 -3.50 -0.30 -3.36
C THR A 75 -4.42 0.83 -3.79
N GLN A 76 -5.73 0.57 -3.90
CA GLN A 76 -6.70 1.62 -4.24
C GLN A 76 -6.77 2.70 -3.17
N GLU A 77 -6.74 2.34 -1.89
CA GLU A 77 -6.75 3.29 -0.78
C GLU A 77 -5.52 4.20 -0.83
N LEU A 78 -4.33 3.63 -0.93
CA LEU A 78 -3.08 4.38 -1.05
C LEU A 78 -3.08 5.32 -2.26
N ASN A 79 -3.54 4.82 -3.42
CA ASN A 79 -3.58 5.62 -4.64
C ASN A 79 -4.65 6.72 -4.61
N ARG A 80 -5.75 6.56 -3.85
CA ARG A 80 -6.72 7.64 -3.60
C ARG A 80 -6.10 8.75 -2.75
N GLU A 81 -5.35 8.43 -1.71
CA GLU A 81 -4.64 9.43 -0.90
C GLU A 81 -3.63 10.22 -1.72
N ARG A 82 -2.83 9.53 -2.54
CA ARG A 82 -1.90 10.16 -3.49
C ARG A 82 -2.61 11.09 -4.46
N ALA A 83 -3.71 10.61 -5.06
CA ALA A 83 -4.50 11.39 -6.01
C ALA A 83 -5.12 12.65 -5.38
N ARG A 84 -5.64 12.53 -4.14
CA ARG A 84 -6.17 13.66 -3.39
C ARG A 84 -5.09 14.72 -3.13
N MET A 85 -3.91 14.29 -2.65
CA MET A 85 -2.82 15.23 -2.40
C MET A 85 -2.32 15.94 -3.66
N LEU A 86 -2.24 15.21 -4.79
CA LEU A 86 -1.87 15.83 -6.08
C LEU A 86 -2.95 16.82 -6.56
N HIS A 87 -4.24 16.50 -6.37
CA HIS A 87 -5.33 17.40 -6.68
C HIS A 87 -5.26 18.68 -5.84
N GLU A 88 -5.08 18.57 -4.53
CA GLU A 88 -4.88 19.70 -3.63
C GLU A 88 -3.66 20.56 -4.02
N ALA A 89 -2.57 19.94 -4.45
CA ALA A 89 -1.41 20.66 -4.97
C ALA A 89 -1.74 21.43 -6.26
N ASN A 90 -2.48 20.81 -7.19
CA ASN A 90 -2.96 21.50 -8.40
C ASN A 90 -3.82 22.71 -8.07
N ASP A 91 -4.79 22.56 -7.16
CA ASP A 91 -5.71 23.64 -6.79
C ASP A 91 -4.97 24.83 -6.17
N ARG A 92 -4.02 24.57 -5.25
CA ARG A 92 -3.22 25.63 -4.64
C ARG A 92 -2.34 26.40 -5.62
N ASN A 93 -1.93 25.76 -6.71
CA ASN A 93 -0.98 26.30 -7.67
C ASN A 93 -1.60 26.65 -9.04
N GLY A 94 -2.92 26.77 -9.12
CA GLY A 94 -3.60 27.15 -10.37
C GLY A 94 -3.36 26.16 -11.52
N GLY A 95 -3.29 24.85 -11.20
CA GLY A 95 -3.05 23.75 -12.15
C GLY A 95 -1.58 23.51 -12.53
N LYS A 96 -0.63 24.19 -11.89
CA LYS A 96 0.82 24.05 -12.14
C LYS A 96 1.60 23.85 -10.85
N PRO A 97 1.43 22.69 -10.18
CA PRO A 97 2.14 22.42 -8.95
C PRO A 97 3.64 22.29 -9.22
N PRO A 98 4.50 22.82 -8.34
CA PRO A 98 5.94 22.63 -8.45
C PRO A 98 6.32 21.16 -8.24
N VAL A 99 7.44 20.71 -8.79
CA VAL A 99 7.96 19.34 -8.70
C VAL A 99 7.94 18.84 -7.24
N ARG A 100 8.33 19.66 -6.30
CA ARG A 100 8.36 19.32 -4.86
C ARG A 100 7.00 18.94 -4.30
N GLU A 101 5.92 19.61 -4.69
CA GLU A 101 4.56 19.28 -4.24
C GLU A 101 4.05 18.01 -4.92
N ILE A 102 4.39 17.79 -6.18
CA ILE A 102 4.07 16.54 -6.90
C ILE A 102 4.74 15.34 -6.20
N LEU A 103 6.05 15.46 -5.92
CA LEU A 103 6.81 14.42 -5.23
C LEU A 103 6.32 14.21 -3.79
N THR A 104 5.95 15.28 -3.08
CA THR A 104 5.33 15.17 -1.75
C THR A 104 4.02 14.39 -1.82
N ALA A 105 3.16 14.64 -2.79
CA ALA A 105 1.92 13.88 -2.98
C ALA A 105 2.17 12.39 -3.29
N LEU A 106 3.28 12.07 -3.94
CA LEU A 106 3.66 10.69 -4.25
C LEU A 106 4.24 9.96 -3.02
N PHE A 107 5.10 10.63 -2.25
CA PHE A 107 5.86 10.03 -1.14
C PHE A 107 5.12 10.05 0.19
N ALA A 108 4.40 11.12 0.52
CA ALA A 108 3.83 11.31 1.85
C ALA A 108 2.84 10.21 2.28
N PRO A 109 1.91 9.72 1.44
CA PRO A 109 0.96 8.70 1.89
C PRO A 109 1.65 7.41 2.37
N PRO A 110 2.53 6.73 1.59
CA PRO A 110 3.17 5.51 2.06
C PRO A 110 4.10 5.77 3.27
N LEU A 111 4.75 6.93 3.36
CA LEU A 111 5.59 7.27 4.51
C LEU A 111 4.77 7.46 5.79
N ARG A 112 3.64 8.15 5.71
CA ARG A 112 2.73 8.31 6.84
C ARG A 112 2.12 7.00 7.32
N TRP A 113 1.86 6.06 6.40
CA TRP A 113 1.39 4.72 6.78
C TRP A 113 2.46 3.91 7.53
N LEU A 114 3.75 4.28 7.43
CA LEU A 114 4.83 3.64 8.19
C LEU A 114 4.90 4.10 9.65
N ASP A 115 4.35 5.25 9.96
CA ASP A 115 4.38 5.77 11.32
C ASP A 115 3.88 4.71 12.30
N PRO A 116 4.62 4.42 13.39
CA PRO A 116 4.20 3.43 14.38
C PRO A 116 2.82 3.66 14.99
N SER A 117 2.38 4.91 15.05
CA SER A 117 1.06 5.30 15.57
C SER A 117 -0.06 5.19 14.53
N ASN A 118 0.28 4.95 13.25
CA ASN A 118 -0.70 4.88 12.17
C ASN A 118 -1.37 3.49 12.11
N ASP A 119 -2.68 3.45 12.09
CA ASP A 119 -3.50 2.24 11.98
C ASP A 119 -3.29 1.48 10.64
N LYS A 120 -2.78 2.17 9.61
CA LYS A 120 -2.50 1.61 8.28
C LYS A 120 -1.10 1.00 8.14
N ARG A 121 -0.31 0.97 9.21
CA ARG A 121 1.04 0.39 9.18
C ARG A 121 1.05 -1.06 8.70
N ILE A 122 0.12 -1.86 9.19
CA ILE A 122 -0.05 -3.26 8.77
C ILE A 122 -0.38 -3.36 7.28
N SER A 123 -1.26 -2.48 6.79
CA SER A 123 -1.63 -2.43 5.37
C SER A 123 -0.43 -2.12 4.47
N LEU A 124 0.44 -1.21 4.89
CA LEU A 124 1.66 -0.92 4.13
C LEU A 124 2.66 -2.10 4.18
N GLN A 125 2.85 -2.73 5.33
CA GLN A 125 3.70 -3.93 5.44
C GLN A 125 3.19 -5.05 4.51
N PHE A 126 1.87 -5.24 4.45
CA PHE A 126 1.24 -6.15 3.51
C PHE A 126 1.57 -5.78 2.05
N LEU A 127 1.41 -4.51 1.65
CA LEU A 127 1.70 -4.05 0.29
C LEU A 127 3.19 -4.23 -0.10
N ILE A 128 4.10 -4.01 0.85
CA ILE A 128 5.54 -4.24 0.64
C ILE A 128 5.80 -5.74 0.36
N ARG A 129 5.20 -6.63 1.15
CA ARG A 129 5.31 -8.08 0.91
C ARG A 129 4.67 -8.50 -0.41
N ALA A 130 3.52 -7.91 -0.76
CA ALA A 130 2.83 -8.25 -2.00
C ALA A 130 3.69 -8.03 -3.26
N ARG A 131 4.63 -7.10 -3.21
CA ARG A 131 5.58 -6.89 -4.32
C ARG A 131 6.60 -8.01 -4.46
N SER A 132 7.06 -8.59 -3.36
CA SER A 132 8.11 -9.63 -3.38
C SER A 132 7.57 -11.06 -3.36
N GLU A 133 6.44 -11.29 -2.67
CA GLU A 133 5.87 -12.62 -2.42
C GLU A 133 4.53 -12.84 -3.14
N GLY A 134 3.99 -11.82 -3.83
CA GLY A 134 2.65 -11.86 -4.43
C GLY A 134 2.45 -12.96 -5.47
N THR A 135 1.19 -13.34 -5.67
CA THR A 135 0.77 -14.29 -6.72
C THR A 135 1.09 -13.77 -8.12
N ALA A 136 0.97 -14.64 -9.14
CA ALA A 136 1.14 -14.24 -10.53
C ALA A 136 0.18 -13.09 -10.90
N GLU A 137 -1.06 -13.13 -10.41
CA GLU A 137 -2.08 -12.10 -10.64
C GLU A 137 -1.67 -10.74 -10.04
N ILE A 138 -1.13 -10.73 -8.79
CA ILE A 138 -0.61 -9.50 -8.19
C ILE A 138 0.57 -8.94 -9.01
N ARG A 139 1.49 -9.80 -9.44
CA ARG A 139 2.64 -9.37 -10.27
C ARG A 139 2.18 -8.80 -11.62
N ASP A 140 1.17 -9.40 -12.23
CA ASP A 140 0.59 -8.89 -13.48
C ASP A 140 0.00 -7.49 -13.29
N VAL A 141 -0.82 -7.28 -12.27
CA VAL A 141 -1.37 -5.95 -11.94
C VAL A 141 -0.26 -4.93 -11.66
N LEU A 142 0.78 -5.31 -10.90
CA LEU A 142 1.89 -4.41 -10.60
C LEU A 142 2.69 -4.00 -11.85
N SER A 143 2.71 -4.84 -12.90
CA SER A 143 3.44 -4.56 -14.14
C SER A 143 2.59 -3.85 -15.21
N THR A 144 1.27 -3.99 -15.18
CA THR A 144 0.38 -3.52 -16.24
C THR A 144 -0.50 -2.33 -15.83
N ASP A 145 -0.95 -2.27 -14.58
CA ASP A 145 -1.78 -1.15 -14.09
C ASP A 145 -0.94 0.04 -13.63
N VAL A 146 -0.56 0.86 -14.60
CA VAL A 146 0.18 2.11 -14.39
C VAL A 146 -0.72 3.35 -14.38
N SER A 147 -2.03 3.20 -14.45
CA SER A 147 -3.01 4.28 -14.55
C SER A 147 -2.87 5.33 -13.44
N HIS A 148 -2.60 4.85 -12.22
CA HIS A 148 -2.38 5.69 -11.05
C HIS A 148 -1.07 6.51 -11.12
N LEU A 149 -0.04 6.03 -11.83
CA LEU A 149 1.24 6.73 -12.01
C LEU A 149 1.20 7.74 -13.15
N LYS A 150 0.34 7.51 -14.16
CA LYS A 150 0.26 8.38 -15.33
C LYS A 150 -0.02 9.83 -14.95
N ARG A 151 -0.91 10.09 -13.99
CA ARG A 151 -1.21 11.45 -13.52
C ARG A 151 -0.01 12.16 -12.90
N PHE A 152 0.88 11.42 -12.24
CA PHE A 152 2.13 11.96 -11.70
C PHE A 152 3.14 12.22 -12.80
N ALA A 153 3.25 11.32 -13.78
CA ALA A 153 4.09 11.53 -14.95
C ALA A 153 3.66 12.78 -15.73
N ASP A 154 2.35 12.93 -15.99
CA ASP A 154 1.79 14.09 -16.70
C ASP A 154 2.07 15.41 -15.93
N ALA A 155 1.92 15.40 -14.59
CA ALA A 155 2.21 16.56 -13.75
C ALA A 155 3.72 16.90 -13.75
N LEU A 156 4.61 15.90 -13.66
CA LEU A 156 6.06 16.10 -13.71
C LEU A 156 6.52 16.60 -15.08
N LEU A 157 5.95 16.09 -16.19
CA LEU A 157 6.22 16.58 -17.53
C LEU A 157 5.85 18.07 -17.66
N ALA A 158 4.70 18.46 -17.12
CA ALA A 158 4.26 19.87 -17.13
C ALA A 158 5.12 20.77 -16.24
N ALA A 159 5.63 20.24 -15.12
CA ALA A 159 6.45 20.99 -14.17
C ALA A 159 7.94 21.08 -14.57
N SER A 160 8.41 20.26 -15.51
CA SER A 160 9.81 20.18 -15.94
C SER A 160 9.96 20.36 -17.46
N PRO A 161 9.55 21.51 -18.04
CA PRO A 161 9.52 21.70 -19.48
C PRO A 161 10.92 21.73 -20.13
N GLY A 162 11.97 21.89 -19.34
CA GLY A 162 13.37 21.86 -19.80
C GLY A 162 13.94 20.45 -19.98
N LEU A 163 13.23 19.41 -19.50
CA LEU A 163 13.69 18.03 -19.59
C LEU A 163 13.05 17.31 -20.78
N PRO A 164 13.82 16.45 -21.50
CA PRO A 164 13.25 15.52 -22.44
C PRO A 164 12.20 14.62 -21.76
N PRO A 165 11.06 14.33 -22.41
CA PRO A 165 10.02 13.48 -21.80
C PRO A 165 10.55 12.11 -21.34
N GLU A 166 11.45 11.49 -22.10
CA GLU A 166 12.09 10.23 -21.74
C GLU A 166 12.80 10.30 -20.38
N ASP A 167 13.54 11.40 -20.14
CA ASP A 167 14.25 11.61 -18.88
C ASP A 167 13.29 11.74 -17.69
N VAL A 168 12.13 12.39 -17.87
CA VAL A 168 11.11 12.50 -16.84
C VAL A 168 10.60 11.11 -16.45
N TYR A 169 10.36 10.22 -17.39
CA TYR A 169 9.94 8.84 -17.10
C TYR A 169 11.03 8.04 -16.39
N TRP A 170 12.30 8.15 -16.79
CA TRP A 170 13.41 7.51 -16.09
C TRP A 170 13.57 8.02 -14.66
N ARG A 171 13.49 9.33 -14.45
CA ARG A 171 13.57 9.96 -13.12
C ARG A 171 12.40 9.52 -12.24
N LEU A 172 11.17 9.47 -12.77
CA LEU A 172 10.03 8.92 -12.05
C LEU A 172 10.24 7.44 -11.68
N HIS A 173 10.81 6.64 -12.57
CA HIS A 173 11.14 5.24 -12.26
C HIS A 173 12.14 5.13 -11.10
N PHE A 174 13.19 5.93 -11.05
CA PHE A 174 14.15 5.96 -9.94
C PHE A 174 13.50 6.42 -8.64
N VAL A 175 12.66 7.43 -8.71
CA VAL A 175 11.87 7.95 -7.58
C VAL A 175 10.95 6.88 -6.98
N LEU A 176 10.28 6.09 -7.84
CA LEU A 176 9.47 4.94 -7.39
C LEU A 176 10.35 3.88 -6.71
N GLY A 177 11.57 3.66 -7.20
CA GLY A 177 12.56 2.79 -6.55
C GLY A 177 12.88 3.22 -5.12
N MET A 178 13.01 4.53 -4.86
CA MET A 178 13.24 5.06 -3.51
C MET A 178 12.13 4.67 -2.54
N ILE A 179 10.86 4.66 -2.98
CA ILE A 179 9.72 4.25 -2.13
C ILE A 179 9.75 2.75 -1.85
N HIS A 180 10.08 1.95 -2.87
CA HIS A 180 9.94 0.50 -2.82
C HIS A 180 11.11 -0.21 -2.12
N GLN A 181 12.31 0.35 -2.21
CA GLN A 181 13.52 -0.22 -1.61
C GLN A 181 13.79 0.27 -0.19
N ASN A 182 13.18 1.39 0.22
CA ASN A 182 13.32 1.86 1.58
C ASN A 182 12.61 0.88 2.54
N ARG A 183 13.35 -0.14 2.93
CA ARG A 183 13.10 -0.83 4.18
C ARG A 183 13.45 0.16 5.28
N PHE A 184 12.46 0.89 5.75
CA PHE A 184 12.62 1.81 6.88
C PHE A 184 13.17 1.12 8.15
N MET A 185 13.26 -0.19 8.13
CA MET A 185 13.94 -1.03 9.10
C MET A 185 15.48 -0.97 9.01
N GLU A 186 16.06 -0.30 8.00
CA GLU A 186 17.52 -0.24 7.79
C GLU A 186 18.10 1.15 8.11
N LEU A 187 17.36 2.03 8.77
CA LEU A 187 17.91 3.30 9.27
C LEU A 187 19.04 3.06 10.29
N ASP A 188 18.97 1.97 11.06
CA ASP A 188 20.06 1.51 11.94
C ASP A 188 21.36 1.31 11.16
N ARG A 189 21.27 0.71 9.96
CA ARG A 189 22.44 0.53 9.09
C ARG A 189 23.00 1.85 8.60
N LEU A 190 22.13 2.82 8.28
CA LEU A 190 22.56 4.16 7.90
C LEU A 190 23.23 4.89 9.06
N HIS A 191 22.70 4.73 10.28
CA HIS A 191 23.31 5.28 11.49
C HIS A 191 24.71 4.70 11.72
N VAL A 192 24.89 3.40 11.60
CA VAL A 192 26.19 2.73 11.67
C VAL A 192 27.14 3.21 10.57
N LEU A 193 26.66 3.25 9.32
CA LEU A 193 27.45 3.70 8.16
C LEU A 193 27.95 5.15 8.32
N SER A 194 27.13 6.00 8.93
CA SER A 194 27.43 7.42 9.12
C SER A 194 28.17 7.70 10.42
N GLU A 195 28.61 6.68 11.16
CA GLU A 195 29.28 6.82 12.46
C GLU A 195 28.49 7.70 13.43
N GLY A 196 27.16 7.59 13.41
CA GLY A 196 26.26 8.33 14.29
C GLY A 196 25.90 9.75 13.81
N LEU A 197 26.32 10.16 12.62
CA LEU A 197 25.95 11.48 12.05
C LEU A 197 24.46 11.55 11.66
N THR A 198 23.88 10.41 11.22
CA THR A 198 22.45 10.33 10.95
C THR A 198 21.74 9.90 12.23
N LYS A 199 20.73 10.66 12.63
CA LYS A 199 19.83 10.31 13.72
C LYS A 199 18.59 9.64 13.13
N GLU A 200 17.87 8.85 13.94
CA GLU A 200 16.52 8.44 13.59
C GLU A 200 15.69 9.72 13.39
N ASP A 201 15.25 9.91 12.16
CA ASP A 201 14.42 11.06 11.82
C ASP A 201 12.94 10.63 11.89
N ASP A 202 12.09 11.58 12.25
CA ASP A 202 10.65 11.41 12.11
C ASP A 202 10.23 11.30 10.61
N VAL A 203 9.01 10.85 10.37
CA VAL A 203 8.48 10.65 9.02
C VAL A 203 8.55 11.93 8.19
N ASP A 204 8.32 13.11 8.78
CA ASP A 204 8.31 14.37 8.06
C ASP A 204 9.74 14.80 7.66
N SER A 205 10.74 14.54 8.50
CA SER A 205 12.15 14.78 8.18
C SER A 205 12.61 13.87 7.05
N LEU A 206 12.24 12.58 7.10
CA LEU A 206 12.52 11.64 6.02
C LEU A 206 11.85 12.06 4.71
N LEU A 207 10.58 12.45 4.76
CA LEU A 207 9.85 12.95 3.60
C LEU A 207 10.56 14.16 2.96
N ARG A 208 10.96 15.15 3.76
CA ARG A 208 11.71 16.31 3.26
C ARG A 208 12.99 15.90 2.55
N ARG A 209 13.82 15.03 3.16
CA ARG A 209 15.08 14.54 2.56
C ARG A 209 14.84 13.82 1.24
N MET A 210 13.82 12.97 1.17
CA MET A 210 13.44 12.25 -0.06
C MET A 210 12.99 13.22 -1.15
N VAL A 211 12.14 14.19 -0.81
CA VAL A 211 11.67 15.21 -1.75
C VAL A 211 12.81 16.09 -2.23
N ASP A 212 13.68 16.55 -1.35
CA ASP A 212 14.86 17.40 -1.71
C ASP A 212 15.78 16.66 -2.68
N PHE A 213 16.12 15.41 -2.36
CA PHE A 213 16.96 14.59 -3.22
C PHE A 213 16.34 14.33 -4.59
N ALA A 214 15.05 13.95 -4.61
CA ALA A 214 14.35 13.63 -5.85
C ALA A 214 14.11 14.90 -6.70
N ALA A 215 13.71 16.02 -6.09
CA ALA A 215 13.42 17.27 -6.81
C ALA A 215 14.66 17.82 -7.53
N ALA A 216 15.83 17.73 -6.95
CA ALA A 216 17.09 18.13 -7.59
C ALA A 216 17.30 17.44 -8.94
N GLY A 217 16.83 16.21 -9.07
CA GLY A 217 16.85 15.48 -10.34
C GLY A 217 15.92 16.04 -11.42
N PHE A 218 14.87 16.79 -11.09
CA PHE A 218 13.91 17.38 -12.04
C PHE A 218 14.14 18.88 -12.28
N GLU A 219 14.93 19.53 -11.43
CA GLU A 219 15.24 20.97 -11.49
C GLU A 219 16.60 21.26 -12.15
N ALA A 220 17.32 20.19 -12.58
CA ALA A 220 18.66 20.26 -13.15
C ALA A 220 18.68 20.65 -14.63
#